data_32f42bcdf101216dec1334037f8e5e57
#
_entry.id   32f42bcdf101216dec1334037f8e5e57
#
_cell.length_a   1.000
_cell.length_b   1.000
_cell.length_c   1.000
_cell.angle_alpha   90.00
_cell.angle_beta   90.00
_cell.angle_gamma   90.00
#
_symmetry.space_group_name_H-M   'P 1'
#
loop_
_entity.id
_entity.type
_entity.pdbx_description
1 polymer ?
#
loop_
_entity_poly.entity_id
_entity_poly.type
_entity_poly.pdbx_seq_one_letter_code
_entity_poly.pdbx_strand_id
1 'polypeptide(L)'
;MRLHKKAAACLLAAAMAISMLTACGGGGNGGNGGNGGNTLPDNPDKIVLPEPGEGGGEGGGEGTETKPTKTPIDKNKSKLAKFNNEYGGFKEFYVEIQEVDYEDGSAEGSTDGFVAVKGNNAYTKMTLSGKNQKQQLVEQLMLKEFDYNNDYLLLRGSKVAVRTNSYKSQSDDNISLDTLIANKLPSQMWSTEVKVGPTKYYAEVYNLYSYEYTTCFTADGKPVYQFVRKLNEKQLESATLYKTIQAGSGTSKDWCEMPDGFKKYSIDFRTDTLTDAKGNVFNIETNDEGDVTSVKDNTGKDVFDDFKWVYDLYMMYD
;
A
#
# COMPACT_ATOMS: atom_id res chain seq x y z
N MET A 1 -6.01 20.79 13.28
CA MET A 1 -6.94 19.75 13.71
C MET A 1 -7.84 19.32 12.55
N ARG A 2 -7.50 18.28 11.79
CA ARG A 2 -8.35 17.56 10.80
C ARG A 2 -7.59 16.86 9.67
N LEU A 3 -6.28 16.68 9.77
CA LEU A 3 -5.52 15.85 8.79
C LEU A 3 -5.48 14.36 9.15
N HIS A 4 -5.77 13.99 10.39
CA HIS A 4 -5.47 12.68 10.99
C HIS A 4 -6.48 11.57 10.67
N LYS A 5 -7.69 11.92 10.25
CA LYS A 5 -8.72 10.91 9.87
C LYS A 5 -8.51 10.29 8.49
N LYS A 6 -7.50 10.73 7.73
CA LYS A 6 -7.22 10.21 6.39
C LYS A 6 -6.19 9.07 6.38
N ALA A 7 -5.30 9.01 7.34
CA ALA A 7 -4.23 7.99 7.37
C ALA A 7 -4.78 6.57 7.63
N ALA A 8 -5.74 6.42 8.55
CA ALA A 8 -6.32 5.11 8.85
C ALA A 8 -7.19 4.53 7.71
N ALA A 9 -7.91 5.39 7.00
CA ALA A 9 -8.63 4.98 5.79
C ALA A 9 -7.66 4.65 4.64
N CYS A 10 -6.47 5.27 4.62
CA CYS A 10 -5.43 5.00 3.64
C CYS A 10 -4.75 3.64 3.85
N LEU A 11 -4.59 3.15 5.09
CA LEU A 11 -3.90 1.88 5.35
C LEU A 11 -4.72 0.65 4.94
N LEU A 12 -6.05 0.73 5.01
CA LEU A 12 -6.91 -0.33 4.46
C LEU A 12 -7.14 -0.19 2.95
N ALA A 13 -7.15 1.05 2.48
CA ALA A 13 -7.03 1.33 1.07
C ALA A 13 -5.68 0.82 0.51
N ALA A 14 -4.61 0.69 1.30
CA ALA A 14 -3.35 0.11 0.84
C ALA A 14 -3.48 -1.40 0.52
N ALA A 15 -4.29 -2.15 1.25
CA ALA A 15 -4.61 -3.52 0.84
C ALA A 15 -5.56 -3.57 -0.38
N MET A 16 -6.34 -2.51 -0.62
CA MET A 16 -7.24 -2.39 -1.76
C MET A 16 -6.84 -1.30 -2.77
N ALA A 17 -5.84 -0.50 -2.48
CA ALA A 17 -5.42 0.65 -3.28
C ALA A 17 -3.92 0.88 -3.22
N ILE A 18 -3.11 -0.13 -3.54
CA ILE A 18 -1.78 0.11 -4.10
C ILE A 18 -1.88 0.92 -5.41
N SER A 19 -3.10 1.09 -5.93
CA SER A 19 -3.39 1.95 -7.08
C SER A 19 -3.99 3.32 -6.75
N MET A 20 -4.14 3.73 -5.47
CA MET A 20 -4.79 5.00 -5.09
C MET A 20 -4.09 5.77 -3.96
N LEU A 21 -2.87 5.44 -3.59
CA LEU A 21 -2.11 6.20 -2.58
C LEU A 21 -1.28 7.31 -3.24
N THR A 22 -1.96 8.30 -3.76
CA THR A 22 -1.36 9.61 -3.95
C THR A 22 -2.06 10.60 -3.03
N ALA A 23 -1.48 10.85 -1.89
CA ALA A 23 -1.50 12.11 -1.14
C ALA A 23 -1.45 11.89 0.37
N CYS A 24 -0.27 11.84 0.94
CA CYS A 24 0.07 12.54 2.18
C CYS A 24 1.59 12.49 2.36
N GLY A 25 2.21 13.63 2.29
CA GLY A 25 3.63 13.82 2.26
C GLY A 25 4.31 13.65 3.61
N GLY A 26 5.60 13.41 3.54
CA GLY A 26 6.57 13.66 4.57
C GLY A 26 7.61 12.59 4.80
N GLY A 27 8.71 12.76 4.33
CA GLY A 27 9.97 12.27 3.98
C GLY A 27 10.93 11.70 5.00
N GLY A 28 11.98 11.05 4.52
CA GLY A 28 13.28 10.94 5.17
C GLY A 28 14.03 9.64 5.11
N ASN A 29 15.13 9.80 4.69
CA ASN A 29 16.41 9.13 4.49
C ASN A 29 16.78 7.97 5.44
N GLY A 30 17.33 6.89 4.90
CA GLY A 30 18.30 6.10 5.63
C GLY A 30 18.41 4.62 5.35
N GLY A 31 19.55 4.20 4.81
CA GLY A 31 20.15 2.94 5.20
C GLY A 31 20.40 1.87 4.16
N ASN A 32 21.54 1.95 3.62
CA ASN A 32 22.36 1.03 2.85
C ASN A 32 22.35 -0.45 3.30
N GLY A 33 22.14 -1.38 2.37
CA GLY A 33 22.34 -2.81 2.55
C GLY A 33 22.33 -3.55 1.24
N GLY A 34 23.51 -3.70 0.62
CA GLY A 34 23.66 -4.28 -0.68
C GLY A 34 23.37 -5.77 -0.75
N ASN A 35 22.61 -6.15 -1.72
CA ASN A 35 22.70 -7.42 -2.42
C ASN A 35 22.09 -7.19 -3.80
N GLY A 36 22.69 -7.78 -4.86
CA GLY A 36 22.40 -7.47 -6.28
C GLY A 36 20.97 -7.73 -6.77
N GLY A 37 19.97 -7.37 -6.01
CA GLY A 37 18.55 -7.37 -6.37
C GLY A 37 18.11 -6.01 -6.94
N ASN A 38 16.98 -5.99 -7.60
CA ASN A 38 16.32 -4.77 -8.03
C ASN A 38 16.07 -3.86 -6.82
N THR A 39 16.37 -2.59 -6.96
CA THR A 39 16.15 -1.56 -5.94
C THR A 39 15.50 -0.36 -6.61
N LEU A 40 14.67 0.37 -5.84
CA LEU A 40 14.24 1.70 -6.27
C LEU A 40 15.41 2.66 -6.14
N PRO A 41 15.68 3.50 -7.16
CA PRO A 41 16.69 4.54 -7.05
C PRO A 41 16.24 5.59 -6.02
N ASP A 42 17.16 5.97 -5.13
CA ASP A 42 16.93 7.09 -4.17
C ASP A 42 16.68 8.43 -4.87
N ASN A 43 17.16 8.57 -6.11
CA ASN A 43 16.97 9.75 -6.94
C ASN A 43 16.08 9.40 -8.15
N PRO A 44 14.90 10.04 -8.29
CA PRO A 44 13.99 9.83 -9.41
C PRO A 44 14.61 10.17 -10.78
N ASP A 45 15.64 11.01 -10.85
CA ASP A 45 16.35 11.34 -12.10
C ASP A 45 17.04 10.12 -12.74
N LYS A 46 17.24 9.04 -11.98
CA LYS A 46 17.75 7.77 -12.52
C LYS A 46 16.68 6.93 -13.21
N ILE A 47 15.43 7.39 -13.22
CA ILE A 47 14.30 6.73 -13.86
C ILE A 47 13.96 7.54 -15.12
N VAL A 48 14.19 6.94 -16.28
CA VAL A 48 13.90 7.59 -17.57
C VAL A 48 12.60 7.03 -18.13
N LEU A 49 11.53 7.80 -17.97
CA LEU A 49 10.19 7.51 -18.46
C LEU A 49 9.95 8.17 -19.84
N PRO A 50 9.00 7.67 -20.64
CA PRO A 50 8.53 8.36 -21.83
C PRO A 50 7.88 9.70 -21.46
N GLU A 51 7.79 10.64 -22.42
CA GLU A 51 7.04 11.88 -22.21
C GLU A 51 5.58 11.59 -21.81
N PRO A 52 4.98 12.40 -20.92
CA PRO A 52 3.58 12.23 -20.54
C PRO A 52 2.62 12.53 -21.71
N GLY A 53 1.41 12.00 -21.64
CA GLY A 53 0.36 12.22 -22.61
C GLY A 53 0.24 11.13 -23.68
N GLU A 54 -0.68 11.32 -24.64
CA GLU A 54 -0.94 10.36 -25.70
C GLU A 54 0.25 10.29 -26.66
N GLY A 55 0.70 9.07 -26.97
CA GLY A 55 1.87 8.82 -27.81
C GLY A 55 1.60 9.21 -29.25
N GLY A 56 2.53 9.93 -29.85
CA GLY A 56 2.57 10.25 -31.28
C GLY A 56 3.04 11.67 -31.56
N GLY A 57 4.27 11.99 -31.27
CA GLY A 57 4.96 13.19 -31.75
C GLY A 57 6.36 12.84 -32.17
N GLU A 58 6.62 12.81 -33.48
CA GLU A 58 7.96 12.90 -34.04
C GLU A 58 8.51 14.28 -33.67
N GLY A 59 9.20 14.36 -32.55
CA GLY A 59 9.94 15.55 -32.11
C GLY A 59 11.42 15.35 -32.38
N GLY A 60 11.87 15.73 -33.54
CA GLY A 60 13.29 15.92 -33.85
C GLY A 60 13.85 17.09 -33.05
N GLY A 61 14.71 16.82 -32.08
CA GLY A 61 15.49 17.78 -31.32
C GLY A 61 16.85 17.15 -31.02
N GLU A 62 17.90 17.76 -31.55
CA GLU A 62 19.29 17.37 -31.32
C GLU A 62 19.65 17.44 -29.83
N GLY A 63 19.86 16.28 -29.21
CA GLY A 63 20.31 16.16 -27.82
C GLY A 63 20.41 14.70 -27.41
N THR A 64 21.54 14.21 -27.28
CA THR A 64 22.21 12.94 -27.12
C THR A 64 21.63 11.80 -26.28
N GLU A 65 20.41 11.84 -25.76
CA GLU A 65 19.69 10.64 -25.31
C GLU A 65 18.28 10.65 -25.94
N THR A 66 18.02 9.68 -26.83
CA THR A 66 16.71 9.47 -27.41
C THR A 66 15.74 9.09 -26.30
N LYS A 67 14.77 9.99 -26.03
CA LYS A 67 13.70 9.72 -25.07
C LYS A 67 12.89 8.50 -25.52
N PRO A 68 12.45 7.65 -24.57
CA PRO A 68 11.62 6.50 -24.89
C PRO A 68 10.31 6.93 -25.58
N THR A 69 9.98 6.27 -26.70
CA THR A 69 8.72 6.52 -27.43
C THR A 69 7.64 5.54 -27.02
N LYS A 70 6.39 6.01 -27.00
CA LYS A 70 5.21 5.19 -26.74
C LYS A 70 4.69 4.59 -28.05
N THR A 71 4.54 3.27 -28.10
CA THR A 71 3.95 2.55 -29.24
C THR A 71 2.62 1.94 -28.82
N PRO A 72 1.50 2.25 -29.49
CA PRO A 72 0.20 1.66 -29.17
C PRO A 72 0.23 0.13 -29.21
N ILE A 73 -0.42 -0.53 -28.26
CA ILE A 73 -0.52 -1.98 -28.20
C ILE A 73 -1.97 -2.44 -28.02
N ASP A 74 -2.27 -3.63 -28.52
CA ASP A 74 -3.54 -4.31 -28.21
C ASP A 74 -3.52 -4.71 -26.71
N LYS A 75 -4.42 -4.11 -25.94
CA LYS A 75 -4.53 -4.36 -24.50
C LYS A 75 -4.66 -5.85 -24.14
N ASN A 76 -5.34 -6.64 -24.98
CA ASN A 76 -5.56 -8.06 -24.73
C ASN A 76 -4.29 -8.90 -24.97
N LYS A 77 -3.29 -8.34 -25.66
CA LYS A 77 -1.97 -8.97 -25.92
C LYS A 77 -0.88 -8.43 -25.02
N SER A 78 -1.20 -7.44 -24.19
CA SER A 78 -0.24 -6.82 -23.26
C SER A 78 0.31 -7.85 -22.27
N LYS A 79 1.49 -7.58 -21.70
CA LYS A 79 2.05 -8.40 -20.62
C LYS A 79 1.19 -8.31 -19.37
N LEU A 80 0.63 -7.12 -19.12
CA LEU A 80 -0.28 -6.90 -17.99
C LEU A 80 -1.55 -7.76 -18.10
N ALA A 81 -2.15 -7.84 -19.32
CA ALA A 81 -3.29 -8.72 -19.56
C ALA A 81 -2.93 -10.19 -19.38
N LYS A 82 -1.77 -10.61 -19.86
CA LYS A 82 -1.30 -12.00 -19.68
C LYS A 82 -1.08 -12.31 -18.20
N PHE A 83 -0.43 -11.41 -17.47
CA PHE A 83 -0.24 -11.55 -16.03
C PHE A 83 -1.58 -11.65 -15.30
N ASN A 84 -2.54 -10.77 -15.59
CA ASN A 84 -3.86 -10.83 -14.99
C ASN A 84 -4.62 -12.12 -15.33
N ASN A 85 -4.52 -12.60 -16.57
CA ASN A 85 -5.15 -13.88 -16.97
C ASN A 85 -4.51 -15.08 -16.27
N GLU A 86 -3.21 -15.04 -16.03
CA GLU A 86 -2.47 -16.15 -15.40
C GLU A 86 -2.60 -16.14 -13.88
N TYR A 87 -2.51 -14.97 -13.27
CA TYR A 87 -2.38 -14.81 -11.82
C TYR A 87 -3.56 -14.10 -11.16
N GLY A 88 -4.32 -13.28 -11.88
CA GLY A 88 -5.35 -12.41 -11.32
C GLY A 88 -6.49 -13.14 -10.60
N GLY A 89 -6.81 -14.35 -11.03
CA GLY A 89 -7.84 -15.18 -10.41
C GLY A 89 -7.44 -15.89 -9.11
N PHE A 90 -6.16 -15.83 -8.71
CA PHE A 90 -5.73 -16.49 -7.49
C PHE A 90 -6.26 -15.75 -6.24
N LYS A 91 -6.87 -16.54 -5.35
CA LYS A 91 -7.39 -16.09 -4.05
C LYS A 91 -6.41 -16.34 -2.90
N GLU A 92 -5.24 -16.87 -3.19
CA GLU A 92 -4.15 -17.03 -2.26
C GLU A 92 -2.88 -16.54 -2.93
N PHE A 93 -2.26 -15.52 -2.33
CA PHE A 93 -1.04 -14.91 -2.85
C PHE A 93 -0.26 -14.16 -1.77
N TYR A 94 1.01 -13.91 -2.07
CA TYR A 94 1.93 -13.11 -1.29
C TYR A 94 2.65 -12.13 -2.21
N VAL A 95 2.65 -10.86 -1.86
CA VAL A 95 3.36 -9.79 -2.60
C VAL A 95 4.20 -8.98 -1.63
N GLU A 96 5.49 -8.91 -1.88
CA GLU A 96 6.42 -8.05 -1.16
C GLU A 96 6.73 -6.83 -2.01
N ILE A 97 6.61 -5.65 -1.42
CA ILE A 97 6.77 -4.37 -2.10
C ILE A 97 7.71 -3.44 -1.36
N GLN A 98 8.27 -2.52 -2.13
CA GLN A 98 8.81 -1.26 -1.64
C GLN A 98 8.19 -0.15 -2.47
N GLU A 99 7.68 0.88 -1.82
CA GLU A 99 7.14 2.07 -2.48
C GLU A 99 7.85 3.32 -1.98
N VAL A 100 8.01 4.28 -2.85
CA VAL A 100 8.55 5.60 -2.53
C VAL A 100 7.60 6.63 -3.10
N ASP A 101 7.15 7.55 -2.25
CA ASP A 101 6.36 8.71 -2.64
C ASP A 101 7.26 9.90 -2.92
N TYR A 102 6.91 10.71 -3.91
CA TYR A 102 7.67 11.88 -4.31
C TYR A 102 6.80 13.13 -4.24
N GLU A 103 7.38 14.20 -3.73
CA GLU A 103 6.81 15.54 -3.76
C GLU A 103 7.90 16.50 -4.27
N ASP A 104 7.56 17.36 -5.25
CA ASP A 104 8.48 18.30 -5.88
C ASP A 104 9.82 17.67 -6.36
N GLY A 105 9.75 16.42 -6.85
CA GLY A 105 10.91 15.69 -7.36
C GLY A 105 11.85 15.15 -6.27
N SER A 106 11.44 15.15 -5.03
CA SER A 106 12.17 14.58 -3.89
C SER A 106 11.40 13.46 -3.23
N ALA A 107 12.09 12.43 -2.75
CA ALA A 107 11.47 11.37 -1.96
C ALA A 107 10.96 11.94 -0.62
N GLU A 108 9.69 11.76 -0.35
CA GLU A 108 9.02 12.28 0.84
C GLU A 108 8.66 11.16 1.84
N GLY A 109 8.38 9.98 1.36
CA GLY A 109 8.08 8.82 2.16
C GLY A 109 8.47 7.52 1.50
N SER A 110 8.56 6.48 2.30
CA SER A 110 8.71 5.12 1.79
C SER A 110 7.95 4.12 2.62
N THR A 111 7.44 3.10 1.94
CA THR A 111 6.76 1.95 2.53
C THR A 111 7.50 0.70 2.11
N ASP A 112 7.85 -0.18 3.04
CA ASP A 112 8.49 -1.45 2.78
C ASP A 112 7.76 -2.56 3.53
N GLY A 113 7.38 -3.62 2.84
CA GLY A 113 6.70 -4.72 3.49
C GLY A 113 6.01 -5.68 2.54
N PHE A 114 4.96 -6.31 3.02
CA PHE A 114 4.23 -7.29 2.22
C PHE A 114 2.73 -7.35 2.52
N VAL A 115 2.00 -7.88 1.55
CA VAL A 115 0.60 -8.27 1.64
C VAL A 115 0.50 -9.77 1.41
N ALA A 116 -0.20 -10.48 2.28
CA ALA A 116 -0.57 -11.88 2.10
C ALA A 116 -2.10 -11.98 2.08
N VAL A 117 -2.64 -12.78 1.17
CA VAL A 117 -4.09 -12.98 1.01
C VAL A 117 -4.40 -14.46 0.97
N LYS A 118 -5.49 -14.86 1.64
CA LYS A 118 -6.05 -16.21 1.63
C LYS A 118 -7.57 -16.15 1.61
N GLY A 119 -8.15 -16.34 0.44
CA GLY A 119 -9.59 -16.18 0.26
C GLY A 119 -10.02 -14.73 0.48
N ASN A 120 -10.86 -14.51 1.48
CA ASN A 120 -11.36 -13.19 1.84
C ASN A 120 -10.58 -12.57 3.02
N ASN A 121 -9.53 -13.23 3.49
CA ASN A 121 -8.70 -12.73 4.56
C ASN A 121 -7.42 -12.14 3.97
N ALA A 122 -6.94 -11.06 4.56
CA ALA A 122 -5.68 -10.43 4.18
C ALA A 122 -4.86 -10.03 5.41
N TYR A 123 -3.56 -10.15 5.28
CA TYR A 123 -2.62 -9.64 6.27
C TYR A 123 -1.63 -8.72 5.58
N THR A 124 -1.39 -7.58 6.19
CA THR A 124 -0.46 -6.58 5.71
C THR A 124 0.53 -6.25 6.81
N LYS A 125 1.81 -6.26 6.47
CA LYS A 125 2.88 -5.83 7.34
C LYS A 125 3.74 -4.83 6.60
N MET A 126 3.71 -3.57 7.02
CA MET A 126 4.38 -2.46 6.36
C MET A 126 5.22 -1.69 7.36
N THR A 127 6.41 -1.32 6.94
CA THR A 127 7.26 -0.36 7.62
C THR A 127 7.15 0.96 6.87
N LEU A 128 6.63 1.97 7.54
CA LEU A 128 6.48 3.32 7.02
C LEU A 128 7.67 4.15 7.47
N SER A 129 8.23 4.92 6.57
CA SER A 129 9.32 5.84 6.87
C SER A 129 9.01 7.19 6.22
N GLY A 130 9.03 8.24 7.00
CA GLY A 130 8.79 9.61 6.56
C GLY A 130 9.97 10.55 6.88
N LYS A 131 10.06 11.69 6.17
CA LYS A 131 11.09 12.75 6.37
C LYS A 131 10.94 13.35 7.77
N ASN A 132 11.86 13.13 8.64
CA ASN A 132 11.78 13.57 10.04
C ASN A 132 10.82 12.77 10.94
N GLN A 133 10.28 11.64 10.48
CA GLN A 133 9.46 10.76 11.31
C GLN A 133 10.23 9.50 11.70
N LYS A 134 9.94 8.97 12.89
CA LYS A 134 10.45 7.65 13.26
C LYS A 134 9.80 6.59 12.37
N GLN A 135 10.61 5.63 11.99
CA GLN A 135 10.12 4.45 11.29
C GLN A 135 9.01 3.76 12.10
N GLN A 136 7.87 3.53 11.47
CA GLN A 136 6.70 2.95 12.09
C GLN A 136 6.37 1.60 11.46
N LEU A 137 6.25 0.56 12.26
CA LEU A 137 5.77 -0.76 11.83
C LEU A 137 4.28 -0.85 12.04
N VAL A 138 3.54 -1.11 10.96
CA VAL A 138 2.08 -1.29 10.99
C VAL A 138 1.76 -2.71 10.53
N GLU A 139 0.99 -3.43 11.34
CA GLU A 139 0.48 -4.75 11.01
C GLU A 139 -1.05 -4.74 11.06
N GLN A 140 -1.67 -5.10 9.94
CA GLN A 140 -3.12 -5.16 9.81
C GLN A 140 -3.57 -6.55 9.40
N LEU A 141 -4.72 -6.96 9.92
CA LEU A 141 -5.34 -8.24 9.59
C LEU A 141 -6.82 -8.00 9.27
N MET A 142 -7.20 -8.25 8.04
CA MET A 142 -8.60 -8.30 7.64
C MET A 142 -9.09 -9.73 7.74
N LEU A 143 -10.14 -9.96 8.51
CA LEU A 143 -10.79 -11.25 8.64
C LEU A 143 -12.25 -11.18 8.22
N LYS A 144 -12.67 -12.11 7.40
CA LYS A 144 -14.08 -12.37 7.17
C LYS A 144 -14.63 -13.23 8.31
N GLU A 145 -15.48 -12.64 9.13
CA GLU A 145 -16.18 -13.31 10.23
C GLU A 145 -17.69 -13.23 9.96
N PHE A 146 -18.31 -14.36 9.62
CA PHE A 146 -19.71 -14.43 9.16
C PHE A 146 -19.96 -13.55 7.92
N ASP A 147 -20.87 -12.60 8.02
CA ASP A 147 -21.24 -11.67 6.93
C ASP A 147 -20.46 -10.35 6.98
N TYR A 148 -19.43 -10.25 7.81
CA TYR A 148 -18.66 -9.03 8.00
C TYR A 148 -17.19 -9.23 7.69
N ASN A 149 -16.60 -8.23 7.06
CA ASN A 149 -15.16 -8.03 7.01
C ASN A 149 -14.77 -7.15 8.20
N ASN A 150 -13.85 -7.64 9.01
CA ASN A 150 -13.37 -6.96 10.20
C ASN A 150 -11.88 -6.64 10.01
N ASP A 151 -11.54 -5.38 10.21
CA ASP A 151 -10.19 -4.88 10.08
C ASP A 151 -9.58 -4.72 11.47
N TYR A 152 -8.49 -5.43 11.71
CA TYR A 152 -7.77 -5.42 12.97
C TYR A 152 -6.39 -4.81 12.78
N LEU A 153 -6.01 -3.90 13.67
CA LEU A 153 -4.62 -3.51 13.89
C LEU A 153 -4.00 -4.42 14.94
N LEU A 154 -2.82 -4.98 14.65
CA LEU A 154 -2.14 -5.92 15.54
C LEU A 154 -1.02 -5.22 16.31
N LEU A 155 -1.16 -5.12 17.61
CA LEU A 155 -0.17 -4.60 18.54
C LEU A 155 0.58 -5.76 19.18
N ARG A 156 1.65 -6.23 18.52
CA ARG A 156 2.35 -7.47 18.91
C ARG A 156 2.98 -7.41 20.29
N GLY A 157 3.53 -6.26 20.67
CA GLY A 157 4.15 -6.08 22.00
C GLY A 157 3.18 -6.36 23.14
N SER A 158 1.94 -5.96 22.98
CA SER A 158 0.87 -6.12 23.97
C SER A 158 0.01 -7.36 23.73
N LYS A 159 0.20 -8.07 22.61
CA LYS A 159 -0.66 -9.17 22.12
C LYS A 159 -2.13 -8.76 22.06
N VAL A 160 -2.39 -7.62 21.44
CA VAL A 160 -3.73 -7.05 21.30
C VAL A 160 -4.06 -6.90 19.81
N ALA A 161 -5.29 -7.26 19.43
CA ALA A 161 -5.88 -7.02 18.14
C ALA A 161 -7.04 -6.03 18.30
N VAL A 162 -6.90 -4.85 17.74
CA VAL A 162 -7.92 -3.80 17.84
C VAL A 162 -8.70 -3.74 16.54
N ARG A 163 -9.98 -4.06 16.59
CA ARG A 163 -10.87 -3.90 15.45
C ARG A 163 -11.15 -2.41 15.24
N THR A 164 -10.66 -1.88 14.14
CA THR A 164 -10.79 -0.47 13.78
C THR A 164 -11.96 -0.22 12.84
N ASN A 165 -12.39 -1.26 12.11
CA ASN A 165 -13.50 -1.18 11.19
C ASN A 165 -14.24 -2.52 11.11
N SER A 166 -15.53 -2.45 10.75
CA SER A 166 -16.38 -3.62 10.48
C SER A 166 -17.45 -3.22 9.48
N TYR A 167 -17.52 -3.91 8.36
CA TYR A 167 -18.50 -3.65 7.31
C TYR A 167 -19.08 -4.95 6.75
N LYS A 168 -20.32 -4.89 6.28
CA LYS A 168 -20.98 -6.05 5.71
C LYS A 168 -20.27 -6.49 4.44
N SER A 169 -19.85 -7.74 4.42
CA SER A 169 -19.21 -8.34 3.24
C SER A 169 -20.20 -8.37 2.07
N GLN A 170 -19.77 -7.90 0.91
CA GLN A 170 -20.51 -8.04 -0.34
C GLN A 170 -19.99 -9.27 -1.11
N SER A 171 -20.78 -9.78 -2.06
CA SER A 171 -20.41 -10.98 -2.83
C SER A 171 -19.11 -10.79 -3.63
N ASP A 172 -18.78 -9.55 -3.94
CA ASP A 172 -17.65 -9.16 -4.81
C ASP A 172 -16.42 -8.66 -4.05
N ASP A 173 -16.43 -8.72 -2.72
CA ASP A 173 -15.31 -8.30 -1.84
C ASP A 173 -14.13 -9.31 -1.87
N ASN A 174 -13.85 -9.92 -3.01
CA ASN A 174 -12.71 -10.80 -3.14
C ASN A 174 -11.46 -9.95 -3.40
N ILE A 175 -10.48 -10.06 -2.53
CA ILE A 175 -9.14 -9.54 -2.79
C ILE A 175 -8.48 -10.49 -3.78
N SER A 176 -8.11 -9.99 -4.93
CA SER A 176 -7.41 -10.75 -5.97
C SER A 176 -6.14 -10.01 -6.40
N LEU A 177 -5.20 -10.76 -6.95
CA LEU A 177 -3.90 -10.20 -7.29
C LEU A 177 -3.98 -9.13 -8.38
N ASP A 178 -4.94 -9.24 -9.31
CA ASP A 178 -5.18 -8.23 -10.33
C ASP A 178 -5.69 -6.92 -9.74
N THR A 179 -6.46 -6.95 -8.64
CA THR A 179 -6.87 -5.71 -7.95
C THR A 179 -5.70 -4.98 -7.29
N LEU A 180 -4.66 -5.72 -6.94
CA LEU A 180 -3.46 -5.17 -6.31
C LEU A 180 -2.52 -4.50 -7.33
N ILE A 181 -2.41 -5.04 -8.54
CA ILE A 181 -1.42 -4.62 -9.54
C ILE A 181 -2.04 -3.83 -10.68
N ALA A 182 -3.25 -4.18 -11.12
CA ALA A 182 -3.96 -3.46 -12.17
C ALA A 182 -5.45 -3.82 -12.22
N ASN A 183 -6.26 -3.07 -11.53
CA ASN A 183 -7.67 -3.35 -11.28
C ASN A 183 -8.55 -3.44 -12.54
N LYS A 184 -8.26 -2.68 -13.57
CA LYS A 184 -8.93 -2.75 -14.89
C LYS A 184 -7.94 -2.38 -15.98
N LEU A 185 -7.82 -3.22 -16.98
CA LEU A 185 -7.10 -2.83 -18.20
C LEU A 185 -7.83 -1.69 -18.89
N PRO A 186 -7.16 -0.56 -19.10
CA PRO A 186 -7.75 0.61 -19.75
C PRO A 186 -8.04 0.31 -21.22
N SER A 187 -8.80 1.24 -21.87
CA SER A 187 -9.11 1.09 -23.29
C SER A 187 -7.89 1.29 -24.19
N GLN A 188 -6.96 2.11 -23.77
CA GLN A 188 -5.74 2.42 -24.50
C GLN A 188 -4.51 2.10 -23.68
N MET A 189 -3.53 1.46 -24.31
CA MET A 189 -2.24 1.10 -23.74
C MET A 189 -1.14 1.31 -24.76
N TRP A 190 0.04 1.60 -24.27
CA TRP A 190 1.25 1.76 -25.07
C TRP A 190 2.37 0.89 -24.49
N SER A 191 3.25 0.39 -25.35
CA SER A 191 4.53 -0.17 -24.93
C SER A 191 5.63 0.87 -25.08
N THR A 192 6.64 0.75 -24.23
CA THR A 192 7.83 1.59 -24.26
C THR A 192 9.01 0.85 -23.64
N GLU A 193 10.19 1.46 -23.69
CA GLU A 193 11.35 1.06 -22.91
C GLU A 193 11.54 2.05 -21.75
N VAL A 194 11.76 1.57 -20.55
CA VAL A 194 12.06 2.38 -19.36
C VAL A 194 13.44 2.02 -18.85
N LYS A 195 14.24 3.02 -18.53
CA LYS A 195 15.54 2.82 -17.90
C LYS A 195 15.44 3.11 -16.41
N VAL A 196 15.83 2.13 -15.59
CA VAL A 196 15.92 2.27 -14.14
C VAL A 196 17.37 2.02 -13.74
N GLY A 197 18.07 3.06 -13.34
CA GLY A 197 19.52 3.01 -13.16
C GLY A 197 20.22 2.58 -14.45
N PRO A 198 21.06 1.52 -14.44
CA PRO A 198 21.74 1.02 -15.64
C PRO A 198 20.87 0.09 -16.51
N THR A 199 19.72 -0.37 -16.00
CA THR A 199 18.94 -1.46 -16.61
C THR A 199 17.76 -0.91 -17.41
N LYS A 200 17.52 -1.50 -18.57
CA LYS A 200 16.39 -1.23 -19.44
C LYS A 200 15.32 -2.30 -19.29
N TYR A 201 14.07 -1.87 -19.19
CA TYR A 201 12.91 -2.74 -19.04
C TYR A 201 11.90 -2.47 -20.15
N TYR A 202 11.29 -3.54 -20.66
CA TYR A 202 10.05 -3.40 -21.40
C TYR A 202 8.97 -2.92 -20.41
N ALA A 203 8.21 -1.90 -20.79
CA ALA A 203 7.17 -1.34 -19.97
C ALA A 203 5.88 -1.13 -20.76
N GLU A 204 4.77 -1.14 -20.04
CA GLU A 204 3.45 -0.82 -20.56
C GLU A 204 2.90 0.40 -19.82
N VAL A 205 2.41 1.36 -20.61
CA VAL A 205 1.89 2.64 -20.12
C VAL A 205 0.39 2.67 -20.35
N TYR A 206 -0.34 3.17 -19.37
CA TYR A 206 -1.80 3.36 -19.48
C TYR A 206 -2.26 4.51 -18.59
N ASN A 207 -3.39 5.10 -18.97
CA ASN A 207 -4.01 6.16 -18.21
C ASN A 207 -5.23 5.63 -17.46
N LEU A 208 -5.32 5.95 -16.19
CA LEU A 208 -6.46 5.61 -15.35
C LEU A 208 -6.81 6.82 -14.47
N TYR A 209 -8.03 7.31 -14.60
CA TYR A 209 -8.46 8.58 -13.98
C TYR A 209 -7.53 9.74 -14.36
N SER A 210 -6.96 10.43 -13.38
CA SER A 210 -6.06 11.57 -13.57
C SER A 210 -4.57 11.20 -13.58
N TYR A 211 -4.26 9.90 -13.66
CA TYR A 211 -2.88 9.41 -13.53
C TYR A 211 -2.46 8.59 -14.74
N GLU A 212 -1.18 8.65 -15.04
CA GLU A 212 -0.47 7.76 -15.96
C GLU A 212 0.33 6.74 -15.15
N TYR A 213 0.12 5.48 -15.46
CA TYR A 213 0.80 4.33 -14.88
C TYR A 213 1.78 3.77 -15.89
N THR A 214 2.99 3.49 -15.46
CA THR A 214 4.02 2.81 -16.26
C THR A 214 4.49 1.57 -15.52
N THR A 215 4.10 0.39 -15.99
CA THR A 215 4.47 -0.90 -15.38
C THR A 215 5.59 -1.55 -16.17
N CYS A 216 6.72 -1.78 -15.53
CA CYS A 216 7.89 -2.49 -16.07
C CYS A 216 7.79 -3.98 -15.79
N PHE A 217 8.30 -4.79 -16.71
CA PHE A 217 8.21 -6.25 -16.62
C PHE A 217 9.60 -6.89 -16.70
N THR A 218 9.77 -7.96 -15.94
CA THR A 218 10.87 -8.91 -16.07
C THR A 218 10.81 -9.64 -17.41
N ALA A 219 11.85 -10.36 -17.76
CA ALA A 219 11.89 -11.14 -19.01
C ALA A 219 10.80 -12.22 -19.05
N ASP A 220 10.47 -12.83 -17.91
CA ASP A 220 9.40 -13.82 -17.74
C ASP A 220 8.00 -13.21 -17.64
N GLY A 221 7.86 -11.88 -17.75
CA GLY A 221 6.58 -11.19 -17.87
C GLY A 221 5.91 -10.81 -16.56
N LYS A 222 6.61 -10.90 -15.43
CA LYS A 222 6.10 -10.43 -14.14
C LYS A 222 6.34 -8.94 -13.94
N PRO A 223 5.40 -8.18 -13.36
CA PRO A 223 5.65 -6.81 -12.92
C PRO A 223 6.86 -6.75 -11.98
N VAL A 224 7.70 -5.74 -12.17
CA VAL A 224 8.86 -5.48 -11.31
C VAL A 224 8.88 -4.07 -10.77
N TYR A 225 8.51 -3.08 -11.60
CA TYR A 225 8.33 -1.70 -11.16
C TYR A 225 7.00 -1.16 -11.66
N GLN A 226 6.41 -0.27 -10.89
CA GLN A 226 5.32 0.58 -11.33
C GLN A 226 5.66 2.03 -10.98
N PHE A 227 5.49 2.94 -11.93
CA PHE A 227 5.69 4.37 -11.77
C PHE A 227 4.37 5.06 -12.02
N VAL A 228 4.03 6.01 -11.15
CA VAL A 228 2.79 6.78 -11.23
C VAL A 228 3.12 8.26 -11.32
N ARG A 229 2.45 8.98 -12.21
CA ARG A 229 2.50 10.42 -12.30
C ARG A 229 1.13 10.98 -12.68
N LYS A 230 0.86 12.24 -12.39
CA LYS A 230 -0.34 12.91 -12.92
C LYS A 230 -0.27 13.02 -14.44
N LEU A 231 -1.44 12.95 -15.07
CA LEU A 231 -1.53 13.15 -16.52
C LEU A 231 -0.92 14.50 -16.91
N ASN A 232 -0.07 14.48 -17.95
CA ASN A 232 0.64 15.65 -18.48
C ASN A 232 1.70 16.28 -17.55
N GLU A 233 1.98 15.67 -16.40
CA GLU A 233 3.09 16.08 -15.55
C GLU A 233 4.29 15.15 -15.73
N LYS A 234 5.52 15.71 -15.62
CA LYS A 234 6.75 14.93 -15.74
C LYS A 234 7.18 14.34 -14.41
N GLN A 235 6.78 14.97 -13.32
CA GLN A 235 7.15 14.55 -11.98
C GLN A 235 6.46 13.25 -11.59
N LEU A 236 7.21 12.36 -10.96
CA LEU A 236 6.68 11.17 -10.34
C LEU A 236 5.92 11.54 -9.07
N GLU A 237 4.78 10.88 -8.85
CA GLU A 237 4.04 10.86 -7.59
C GLU A 237 4.51 9.68 -6.73
N SER A 238 4.66 8.51 -7.35
CA SER A 238 5.19 7.34 -6.64
C SER A 238 5.93 6.37 -7.56
N ALA A 239 6.75 5.54 -6.94
CA ALA A 239 7.42 4.40 -7.57
C ALA A 239 7.29 3.18 -6.65
N THR A 240 6.81 2.07 -7.19
CA THR A 240 6.68 0.79 -6.50
C THR A 240 7.63 -0.23 -7.12
N LEU A 241 8.38 -0.94 -6.29
CA LEU A 241 9.13 -2.15 -6.63
C LEU A 241 8.38 -3.36 -6.09
N TYR A 242 8.02 -4.28 -6.96
CA TYR A 242 7.52 -5.60 -6.60
C TYR A 242 8.71 -6.55 -6.39
N LYS A 243 9.13 -6.73 -5.12
CA LYS A 243 10.29 -7.57 -4.78
C LYS A 243 9.98 -9.05 -5.00
N THR A 244 8.76 -9.45 -4.64
CA THR A 244 8.29 -10.83 -4.72
C THR A 244 6.82 -10.86 -5.06
N ILE A 245 6.43 -11.68 -6.03
CA ILE A 245 5.03 -12.00 -6.35
C ILE A 245 4.92 -13.51 -6.39
N GLN A 246 4.13 -14.08 -5.48
CA GLN A 246 3.80 -15.51 -5.40
C GLN A 246 2.29 -15.68 -5.37
N ALA A 247 1.78 -16.63 -6.13
CA ALA A 247 0.35 -16.95 -6.16
C ALA A 247 0.15 -18.46 -6.16
N GLY A 248 -0.93 -18.89 -5.52
CA GLY A 248 -1.29 -20.30 -5.37
C GLY A 248 -1.30 -20.77 -3.93
N SER A 249 -1.73 -22.01 -3.74
CA SER A 249 -1.91 -22.60 -2.41
C SER A 249 -0.62 -22.64 -1.59
N GLY A 250 -0.70 -22.23 -0.33
CA GLY A 250 0.42 -22.22 0.63
C GLY A 250 1.32 -20.96 0.56
N THR A 251 1.05 -20.01 -0.32
CA THR A 251 1.87 -18.79 -0.43
C THR A 251 1.65 -17.82 0.71
N SER A 252 0.43 -17.76 1.25
CA SER A 252 0.07 -16.87 2.37
C SER A 252 0.44 -17.45 3.74
N LYS A 253 0.82 -18.73 3.82
CA LYS A 253 1.10 -19.43 5.10
C LYS A 253 -0.03 -19.18 6.11
N ASP A 254 0.34 -18.96 7.38
CA ASP A 254 -0.59 -18.69 8.50
C ASP A 254 -0.79 -17.20 8.78
N TRP A 255 -0.37 -16.34 7.82
CA TRP A 255 -0.46 -14.88 8.02
C TRP A 255 -1.90 -14.37 8.14
N CYS A 256 -2.82 -14.98 7.39
CA CYS A 256 -4.21 -14.51 7.28
C CYS A 256 -5.13 -15.07 8.37
N GLU A 257 -4.59 -15.35 9.55
CA GLU A 257 -5.32 -15.86 10.71
C GLU A 257 -5.00 -15.02 11.94
N MET A 258 -5.94 -14.97 12.89
CA MET A 258 -5.68 -14.26 14.15
C MET A 258 -4.57 -14.98 14.94
N PRO A 259 -3.49 -14.29 15.30
CA PRO A 259 -2.41 -14.93 16.04
C PRO A 259 -2.86 -15.41 17.42
N ASP A 260 -2.34 -16.55 17.85
CA ASP A 260 -2.68 -17.14 19.14
C ASP A 260 -2.37 -16.21 20.32
N GLY A 261 -3.27 -16.20 21.29
CA GLY A 261 -3.11 -15.47 22.53
C GLY A 261 -3.36 -13.96 22.42
N PHE A 262 -3.82 -13.45 21.26
CA PHE A 262 -4.21 -12.05 21.13
C PHE A 262 -5.56 -11.78 21.79
N LYS A 263 -5.62 -10.72 22.60
CA LYS A 263 -6.88 -10.20 23.13
C LYS A 263 -7.55 -9.30 22.10
N LYS A 264 -8.82 -9.53 21.82
CA LYS A 264 -9.59 -8.73 20.86
C LYS A 264 -10.31 -7.56 21.55
N TYR A 265 -10.17 -6.39 20.95
CA TYR A 265 -10.92 -5.18 21.30
C TYR A 265 -11.53 -4.58 20.03
N SER A 266 -12.52 -3.73 20.17
CA SER A 266 -12.98 -2.82 19.10
C SER A 266 -12.93 -1.39 19.60
N ILE A 267 -12.56 -0.47 18.71
CA ILE A 267 -12.50 0.96 19.01
C ILE A 267 -13.50 1.73 18.14
N ASP A 268 -14.15 2.72 18.73
CA ASP A 268 -14.88 3.76 18.02
C ASP A 268 -14.20 5.12 18.29
N PHE A 269 -13.41 5.58 17.33
CA PHE A 269 -12.72 6.87 17.40
C PHE A 269 -13.65 8.10 17.37
N ARG A 270 -14.95 7.93 17.10
CA ARG A 270 -15.92 9.05 17.14
C ARG A 270 -16.38 9.35 18.55
N THR A 271 -16.37 8.32 19.38
CA THR A 271 -16.83 8.38 20.78
C THR A 271 -15.69 8.15 21.77
N ASP A 272 -14.46 7.92 21.27
CA ASP A 272 -13.28 7.56 22.05
C ASP A 272 -13.56 6.43 23.04
N THR A 273 -14.20 5.35 22.52
CA THR A 273 -14.56 4.19 23.32
C THR A 273 -13.91 2.92 22.83
N LEU A 274 -13.45 2.11 23.77
CA LEU A 274 -12.89 0.79 23.54
C LEU A 274 -13.86 -0.25 24.13
N THR A 275 -14.08 -1.35 23.39
CA THR A 275 -14.94 -2.44 23.86
C THR A 275 -14.15 -3.76 23.79
N ASP A 276 -14.13 -4.52 24.90
CA ASP A 276 -13.49 -5.85 24.92
C ASP A 276 -14.40 -6.95 24.33
N ALA A 277 -13.88 -8.16 24.21
CA ALA A 277 -14.63 -9.30 23.69
C ALA A 277 -15.83 -9.74 24.57
N LYS A 278 -15.91 -9.27 25.82
CA LYS A 278 -17.02 -9.54 26.75
C LYS A 278 -18.09 -8.44 26.70
N GLY A 279 -17.86 -7.37 25.94
CA GLY A 279 -18.75 -6.22 25.85
C GLY A 279 -18.52 -5.17 26.92
N ASN A 280 -17.44 -5.26 27.72
CA ASN A 280 -17.08 -4.18 28.64
C ASN A 280 -16.59 -2.98 27.84
N VAL A 281 -17.12 -1.80 28.19
CA VAL A 281 -16.80 -0.52 27.53
C VAL A 281 -15.86 0.29 28.42
N PHE A 282 -14.83 0.86 27.79
CA PHE A 282 -13.85 1.74 28.41
C PHE A 282 -13.87 3.07 27.66
N ASN A 283 -13.85 4.18 28.38
CA ASN A 283 -13.78 5.52 27.81
C ASN A 283 -12.35 6.00 27.78
N ILE A 284 -11.90 6.49 26.64
CA ILE A 284 -10.56 7.02 26.41
C ILE A 284 -10.66 8.54 26.56
N GLU A 285 -9.80 9.13 27.37
CA GLU A 285 -9.70 10.59 27.50
C GLU A 285 -8.39 11.05 26.87
N THR A 286 -8.49 12.12 26.11
CA THR A 286 -7.35 12.78 25.46
C THR A 286 -7.22 14.22 25.90
N ASN A 287 -6.01 14.78 25.86
CA ASN A 287 -5.77 16.20 26.04
C ASN A 287 -6.09 16.99 24.76
N ASP A 288 -5.90 18.31 24.79
CA ASP A 288 -6.13 19.22 23.66
C ASP A 288 -5.18 18.94 22.48
N GLU A 289 -4.07 18.25 22.73
CA GLU A 289 -3.06 17.86 21.74
C GLU A 289 -3.39 16.50 21.07
N GLY A 290 -4.38 15.77 21.63
CA GLY A 290 -4.81 14.45 21.15
C GLY A 290 -4.14 13.28 21.88
N ASP A 291 -3.23 13.55 22.81
CA ASP A 291 -2.57 12.49 23.58
C ASP A 291 -3.53 11.82 24.58
N VAL A 292 -3.47 10.52 24.65
CA VAL A 292 -4.24 9.74 25.62
C VAL A 292 -3.76 10.01 27.04
N THR A 293 -4.65 10.48 27.89
CA THR A 293 -4.37 10.83 29.30
C THR A 293 -4.92 9.83 30.29
N SER A 294 -6.05 9.18 29.98
CA SER A 294 -6.64 8.14 30.82
C SER A 294 -7.49 7.15 30.03
N VAL A 295 -7.71 5.98 30.59
CA VAL A 295 -8.71 5.00 30.14
C VAL A 295 -9.56 4.62 31.34
N LYS A 296 -10.87 4.90 31.30
CA LYS A 296 -11.80 4.67 32.42
C LYS A 296 -12.74 3.53 32.12
N ASP A 297 -12.91 2.64 33.10
CA ASP A 297 -13.92 1.60 33.04
C ASP A 297 -15.35 2.17 33.25
N ASN A 298 -16.36 1.30 33.19
CA ASN A 298 -17.77 1.67 33.38
C ASN A 298 -18.13 2.20 34.79
N THR A 299 -17.21 2.07 35.75
CA THR A 299 -17.37 2.63 37.11
C THR A 299 -16.69 4.00 37.24
N GLY A 300 -15.99 4.46 36.22
CA GLY A 300 -15.18 5.69 36.20
C GLY A 300 -13.79 5.51 36.80
N LYS A 301 -13.39 4.29 37.16
CA LYS A 301 -12.05 4.01 37.65
C LYS A 301 -11.04 4.07 36.47
N ASP A 302 -9.95 4.78 36.70
CA ASP A 302 -8.84 4.79 35.75
C ASP A 302 -8.12 3.44 35.73
N VAL A 303 -8.02 2.86 34.54
CA VAL A 303 -7.39 1.56 34.27
C VAL A 303 -6.28 1.68 33.19
N PHE A 304 -5.78 2.91 32.96
CA PHE A 304 -4.82 3.21 31.89
C PHE A 304 -3.56 2.32 31.97
N ASP A 305 -3.10 1.97 33.16
CA ASP A 305 -1.94 1.09 33.32
C ASP A 305 -2.09 -0.28 32.64
N ASP A 306 -3.32 -0.81 32.55
CA ASP A 306 -3.65 -2.05 31.86
C ASP A 306 -3.81 -1.85 30.34
N PHE A 307 -3.94 -0.60 29.89
CA PHE A 307 -4.26 -0.20 28.53
C PHE A 307 -3.21 0.75 27.92
N LYS A 308 -1.97 0.74 28.39
CA LYS A 308 -0.89 1.61 27.85
C LYS A 308 -0.71 1.52 26.33
N TRP A 309 -1.05 0.38 25.73
CA TRP A 309 -1.03 0.17 24.31
C TRP A 309 -2.04 1.06 23.53
N VAL A 310 -3.04 1.64 24.22
CA VAL A 310 -3.96 2.61 23.60
C VAL A 310 -3.22 3.87 23.18
N TYR A 311 -2.20 4.28 23.92
CA TYR A 311 -1.32 5.37 23.53
C TYR A 311 -0.63 5.07 22.18
N ASP A 312 -0.03 3.88 22.03
CA ASP A 312 0.60 3.46 20.78
C ASP A 312 -0.40 3.44 19.62
N LEU A 313 -1.64 3.01 19.89
CA LEU A 313 -2.71 3.01 18.92
C LEU A 313 -3.04 4.42 18.42
N TYR A 314 -3.21 5.39 19.33
CA TYR A 314 -3.51 6.77 18.95
C TYR A 314 -2.34 7.42 18.18
N MET A 315 -1.11 7.15 18.59
CA MET A 315 0.09 7.63 17.88
C MET A 315 0.24 7.07 16.45
N MET A 316 -0.44 5.97 16.13
CA MET A 316 -0.48 5.42 14.76
C MET A 316 -1.51 6.13 13.88
N TYR A 317 -2.45 6.88 14.50
CA TYR A 317 -3.52 7.58 13.80
C TYR A 317 -3.33 9.10 13.78
N ASP A 318 -2.32 9.61 14.51
CA ASP A 318 -1.83 10.99 14.43
C ASP A 318 -0.79 11.15 13.31
#